data_0074f981916f9d4c74df65c3ee34dec3
#
_entry.id   0074f981916f9d4c74df65c3ee34dec3
#
_cell.length_a   1.000
_cell.length_b   1.000
_cell.length_c   1.000
_cell.angle_alpha   90.00
_cell.angle_beta   90.00
_cell.angle_gamma   90.00
#
_symmetry.space_group_name_H-M   'P 1'
#
loop_
_entity.id
_entity.type
_entity.pdbx_description
1 polymer ?
#
loop_
_entity_poly.entity_id
_entity_poly.type
_entity_poly.pdbx_seq_one_letter_code
_entity_poly.pdbx_strand_id
1 'polypeptide(L)'
;AQKPVAILGSSAMRMKDHPLLLKFIEKNQIPFGSSTMAKGMIDENHPLCFGCIERGKRQMQRKFIQSADLVIGLGFDTIEVEYEAWIGNTPLLSIDIETPDIDESVKLVGEVTGDLSNSLSRLLIYPAAENNWTQSELDTHNKNYNEALRPSTEAFTPFKAIDIVRKVLPKDGIITYDVGAHTHQIASQWIAPEPKVCH
;
A
#
# COMPACT_ATOMS: atom_id res chain seq x y z
N ALA A 1 13.88 -13.64 1.34
CA ALA A 1 12.52 -13.80 0.79
C ALA A 1 12.57 -13.97 -0.71
N GLN A 2 11.68 -14.81 -1.24
CA GLN A 2 11.57 -15.04 -2.68
C GLN A 2 10.46 -14.19 -3.30
N LYS A 3 9.44 -13.86 -2.53
CA LYS A 3 8.30 -13.03 -2.95
C LYS A 3 7.94 -12.02 -1.85
N PRO A 4 8.81 -11.02 -1.57
CA PRO A 4 8.48 -9.98 -0.60
C PRO A 4 7.43 -9.02 -1.16
N VAL A 5 6.62 -8.42 -0.26
CA VAL A 5 5.79 -7.25 -0.56
C VAL A 5 6.08 -6.16 0.45
N ALA A 6 5.94 -4.90 0.06
CA ALA A 6 6.06 -3.77 0.96
C ALA A 6 4.67 -3.16 1.26
N ILE A 7 4.47 -2.76 2.51
CA ILE A 7 3.30 -2.00 2.94
C ILE A 7 3.78 -0.65 3.47
N LEU A 8 3.32 0.42 2.83
CA LEU A 8 3.60 1.78 3.25
C LEU A 8 2.54 2.21 4.27
N GLY A 9 2.97 2.66 5.42
CA GLY A 9 2.09 3.12 6.49
C GLY A 9 2.26 4.59 6.84
N SER A 10 1.48 5.06 7.79
CA SER A 10 1.34 6.47 8.16
C SER A 10 2.65 7.13 8.61
N SER A 11 3.52 6.38 9.30
CA SER A 11 4.82 6.91 9.73
C SER A 11 5.75 7.27 8.57
N ALA A 12 5.57 6.64 7.39
CA ALA A 12 6.30 7.01 6.19
C ALA A 12 6.05 8.46 5.75
N MET A 13 4.87 9.03 6.08
CA MET A 13 4.54 10.44 5.83
C MET A 13 5.46 11.43 6.57
N ARG A 14 6.15 10.96 7.63
CA ARG A 14 7.07 11.77 8.45
C ARG A 14 8.51 11.71 7.94
N MET A 15 8.77 10.95 6.88
CA MET A 15 10.11 10.89 6.27
C MET A 15 10.55 12.27 5.75
N LYS A 16 11.85 12.54 5.89
CA LYS A 16 12.46 13.76 5.33
C LYS A 16 12.75 13.63 3.83
N ASP A 17 13.08 12.44 3.37
CA ASP A 17 13.45 12.14 1.98
C ASP A 17 12.51 11.04 1.43
N HIS A 18 11.32 11.45 1.03
CA HIS A 18 10.29 10.56 0.44
C HIS A 18 10.78 9.80 -0.81
N PRO A 19 11.59 10.38 -1.73
CA PRO A 19 12.13 9.66 -2.88
C PRO A 19 12.89 8.39 -2.55
N LEU A 20 13.40 8.22 -1.33
CA LEU A 20 14.06 6.99 -0.90
C LEU A 20 13.12 5.77 -0.89
N LEU A 21 11.83 5.97 -0.62
CA LEU A 21 10.84 4.90 -0.71
C LEU A 21 10.78 4.32 -2.12
N LEU A 22 10.59 5.18 -3.12
CA LEU A 22 10.54 4.76 -4.52
C LEU A 22 11.85 4.09 -4.94
N LYS A 23 13.00 4.69 -4.60
CA LYS A 23 14.32 4.11 -4.90
C LYS A 23 14.49 2.72 -4.31
N PHE A 24 14.01 2.50 -3.08
CA PHE A 24 14.09 1.19 -2.41
C PHE A 24 13.21 0.15 -3.12
N ILE A 25 11.98 0.52 -3.45
CA ILE A 25 11.01 -0.30 -4.16
C ILE A 25 11.53 -0.70 -5.55
N GLU A 26 11.94 0.29 -6.34
CA GLU A 26 12.42 0.07 -7.71
C GLU A 26 13.72 -0.74 -7.75
N LYS A 27 14.68 -0.41 -6.87
CA LYS A 27 15.95 -1.14 -6.81
C LYS A 27 15.75 -2.62 -6.57
N ASN A 28 14.81 -2.99 -5.70
CA ASN A 28 14.56 -4.37 -5.30
C ASN A 28 13.35 -4.99 -6.03
N GLN A 29 12.69 -4.26 -6.93
CA GLN A 29 11.51 -4.70 -7.69
C GLN A 29 10.41 -5.30 -6.79
N ILE A 30 10.17 -4.69 -5.62
CA ILE A 30 9.22 -5.20 -4.62
C ILE A 30 7.83 -4.61 -4.89
N PRO A 31 6.78 -5.44 -5.08
CA PRO A 31 5.41 -4.95 -5.11
C PRO A 31 5.06 -4.22 -3.82
N PHE A 32 4.34 -3.10 -3.93
CA PHE A 32 3.96 -2.32 -2.77
C PHE A 32 2.47 -1.97 -2.76
N GLY A 33 1.94 -1.83 -1.57
CA GLY A 33 0.64 -1.22 -1.31
C GLY A 33 0.74 -0.20 -0.19
N SER A 34 -0.29 0.59 -0.01
CA SER A 34 -0.35 1.60 1.05
C SER A 34 -1.53 1.36 1.98
N SER A 35 -1.39 1.74 3.25
CA SER A 35 -2.55 2.03 4.07
C SER A 35 -3.27 3.28 3.54
N THR A 36 -4.50 3.52 3.99
CA THR A 36 -5.24 4.73 3.61
C THR A 36 -4.48 6.00 3.96
N MET A 37 -3.78 5.99 5.09
CA MET A 37 -3.01 7.14 5.59
C MET A 37 -1.74 7.42 4.76
N ALA A 38 -1.21 6.42 4.07
CA ALA A 38 0.02 6.52 3.27
C ALA A 38 -0.22 6.62 1.76
N LYS A 39 -1.48 6.84 1.34
CA LYS A 39 -1.82 6.96 -0.09
C LYS A 39 -1.00 8.06 -0.78
N GLY A 40 -0.48 7.72 -1.95
CA GLY A 40 0.31 8.65 -2.77
C GLY A 40 1.75 8.86 -2.31
N MET A 41 2.23 8.22 -1.25
CA MET A 41 3.65 8.26 -0.87
C MET A 41 4.58 7.83 -2.00
N ILE A 42 4.12 6.90 -2.81
CA ILE A 42 4.59 6.60 -4.15
C ILE A 42 3.37 6.71 -5.07
N ASP A 43 3.54 7.21 -6.29
CA ASP A 43 2.45 7.29 -7.27
C ASP A 43 1.78 5.92 -7.43
N GLU A 44 0.49 5.84 -7.12
CA GLU A 44 -0.27 4.59 -7.19
C GLU A 44 -0.51 4.09 -8.63
N ASN A 45 -0.12 4.87 -9.66
CA ASN A 45 -0.03 4.40 -11.04
C ASN A 45 1.24 3.59 -11.32
N HIS A 46 2.17 3.51 -10.35
CA HIS A 46 3.42 2.76 -10.51
C HIS A 46 3.16 1.28 -10.79
N PRO A 47 3.86 0.63 -11.75
CA PRO A 47 3.59 -0.76 -12.15
C PRO A 47 3.76 -1.79 -11.02
N LEU A 48 4.54 -1.48 -9.99
CA LEU A 48 4.68 -2.34 -8.80
C LEU A 48 3.60 -2.10 -7.73
N CYS A 49 2.70 -1.12 -7.90
CA CYS A 49 1.63 -0.87 -6.95
C CYS A 49 0.52 -1.92 -7.08
N PHE A 50 0.19 -2.61 -5.98
CA PHE A 50 -0.96 -3.51 -5.92
C PHE A 50 -2.21 -2.88 -5.28
N GLY A 51 -2.15 -1.59 -4.94
CA GLY A 51 -3.28 -0.81 -4.44
C GLY A 51 -3.28 -0.56 -2.93
N CYS A 52 -4.39 -0.02 -2.45
CA CYS A 52 -4.57 0.33 -1.05
C CYS A 52 -5.05 -0.86 -0.21
N ILE A 53 -4.55 -0.97 1.01
CA ILE A 53 -5.00 -1.94 2.00
C ILE A 53 -6.18 -1.34 2.74
N GLU A 54 -7.38 -1.67 2.27
CA GLU A 54 -8.62 -1.12 2.79
C GLU A 54 -9.77 -2.14 2.66
N ARG A 55 -10.86 -1.92 3.37
CA ARG A 55 -12.02 -2.84 3.41
C ARG A 55 -12.71 -3.05 2.05
N GLY A 56 -12.57 -2.12 1.12
CA GLY A 56 -13.06 -2.27 -0.25
C GLY A 56 -12.39 -3.46 -0.94
N LYS A 57 -13.16 -4.56 -1.14
CA LYS A 57 -12.63 -5.81 -1.71
C LYS A 57 -11.44 -6.42 -0.93
N ARG A 58 -11.42 -6.23 0.39
CA ARG A 58 -10.33 -6.64 1.30
C ARG A 58 -9.83 -8.07 1.10
N GLN A 59 -10.69 -9.01 0.74
CA GLN A 59 -10.28 -10.41 0.54
C GLN A 59 -9.32 -10.59 -0.64
N MET A 60 -9.40 -9.73 -1.64
CA MET A 60 -8.47 -9.78 -2.78
C MET A 60 -7.10 -9.26 -2.36
N GLN A 61 -7.06 -8.15 -1.64
CA GLN A 61 -5.81 -7.58 -1.11
C GLN A 61 -5.14 -8.54 -0.10
N ARG A 62 -5.92 -9.13 0.81
CA ARG A 62 -5.42 -10.15 1.74
C ARG A 62 -4.80 -11.34 1.01
N LYS A 63 -5.49 -11.90 0.02
CA LYS A 63 -4.97 -13.03 -0.76
C LYS A 63 -3.66 -12.69 -1.46
N PHE A 64 -3.55 -11.49 -2.01
CA PHE A 64 -2.32 -11.04 -2.66
C PHE A 64 -1.17 -10.94 -1.64
N ILE A 65 -1.38 -10.24 -0.52
CA ILE A 65 -0.38 -10.09 0.54
C ILE A 65 0.02 -11.46 1.12
N GLN A 66 -0.94 -12.35 1.35
CA GLN A 66 -0.70 -13.69 1.90
C GLN A 66 -0.07 -14.66 0.90
N SER A 67 0.03 -14.30 -0.38
CA SER A 67 0.82 -15.05 -1.37
C SER A 67 2.32 -14.71 -1.33
N ALA A 68 2.68 -13.66 -0.59
CA ALA A 68 4.06 -13.31 -0.30
C ALA A 68 4.67 -14.20 0.79
N ASP A 69 5.99 -14.29 0.83
CA ASP A 69 6.75 -14.99 1.87
C ASP A 69 7.36 -14.05 2.91
N LEU A 70 7.25 -12.74 2.68
CA LEU A 70 7.65 -11.68 3.61
C LEU A 70 6.86 -10.41 3.34
N VAL A 71 6.34 -9.80 4.39
CA VAL A 71 5.84 -8.42 4.37
C VAL A 71 6.92 -7.52 4.94
N ILE A 72 7.23 -6.43 4.25
CA ILE A 72 8.12 -5.36 4.71
C ILE A 72 7.24 -4.16 5.05
N GLY A 73 7.00 -3.91 6.33
CA GLY A 73 6.32 -2.71 6.80
C GLY A 73 7.27 -1.51 6.76
N LEU A 74 6.93 -0.48 6.01
CA LEU A 74 7.68 0.77 5.92
C LEU A 74 6.87 1.88 6.57
N GLY A 75 7.12 2.13 7.85
CA GLY A 75 6.30 3.02 8.64
C GLY A 75 4.87 2.53 8.84
N PHE A 76 4.67 1.22 8.87
CA PHE A 76 3.36 0.56 8.92
C PHE A 76 3.09 -0.03 10.30
N ASP A 77 1.96 0.37 10.86
CA ASP A 77 1.42 -0.11 12.12
C ASP A 77 0.10 -0.86 11.88
N THR A 78 -0.11 -1.99 12.56
CA THR A 78 -1.32 -2.81 12.38
C THR A 78 -2.60 -2.12 12.84
N ILE A 79 -2.51 -1.08 13.67
CA ILE A 79 -3.65 -0.24 14.05
C ILE A 79 -4.29 0.44 12.83
N GLU A 80 -3.50 0.75 11.79
CA GLU A 80 -3.99 1.40 10.56
C GLU A 80 -4.99 0.54 9.79
N VAL A 81 -4.99 -0.75 10.03
CA VAL A 81 -5.94 -1.73 9.47
C VAL A 81 -6.83 -2.34 10.55
N GLU A 82 -7.02 -1.62 11.66
CA GLU A 82 -7.90 -1.98 12.78
C GLU A 82 -7.57 -3.36 13.37
N TYR A 83 -6.28 -3.70 13.50
CA TYR A 83 -5.78 -4.99 13.99
C TYR A 83 -6.35 -6.21 13.23
N GLU A 84 -6.88 -6.01 12.04
CA GLU A 84 -7.32 -7.12 11.21
C GLU A 84 -6.11 -7.95 10.70
N ALA A 85 -6.29 -9.26 10.59
CA ALA A 85 -5.27 -10.19 10.10
C ALA A 85 -5.01 -10.06 8.58
N TRP A 86 -4.54 -8.89 8.14
CA TRP A 86 -4.30 -8.61 6.72
C TRP A 86 -3.18 -9.46 6.13
N ILE A 87 -2.11 -9.63 6.88
CA ILE A 87 -0.94 -10.38 6.42
C ILE A 87 -1.04 -11.88 6.72
N GLY A 88 -2.03 -12.31 7.51
CA GLY A 88 -2.21 -13.71 7.92
C GLY A 88 -0.96 -14.23 8.63
N ASN A 89 -0.48 -15.41 8.21
CA ASN A 89 0.74 -16.02 8.74
C ASN A 89 2.04 -15.55 8.06
N THR A 90 1.96 -14.61 7.11
CA THR A 90 3.14 -14.10 6.42
C THR A 90 4.03 -13.33 7.40
N PRO A 91 5.34 -13.64 7.47
CA PRO A 91 6.25 -12.95 8.38
C PRO A 91 6.32 -11.44 8.06
N LEU A 92 6.42 -10.62 9.11
CA LEU A 92 6.60 -9.17 9.02
C LEU A 92 8.02 -8.77 9.41
N LEU A 93 8.68 -8.01 8.55
CA LEU A 93 9.85 -7.19 8.89
C LEU A 93 9.37 -5.75 9.03
N SER A 94 9.47 -5.17 10.22
CA SER A 94 9.09 -3.79 10.47
C SER A 94 10.28 -2.85 10.36
N ILE A 95 10.12 -1.74 9.62
CA ILE A 95 11.06 -0.62 9.55
C ILE A 95 10.25 0.64 9.84
N ASP A 96 10.41 1.21 11.04
CA ASP A 96 9.59 2.33 11.51
C ASP A 96 10.41 3.34 12.33
N ILE A 97 9.81 4.50 12.61
CA ILE A 97 10.39 5.55 13.45
C ILE A 97 10.38 5.18 14.94
N GLU A 98 9.45 4.34 15.33
CA GLU A 98 9.25 3.82 16.68
C GLU A 98 8.80 2.37 16.61
N THR A 99 8.83 1.64 17.72
CA THR A 99 8.29 0.28 17.78
C THR A 99 6.80 0.32 17.45
N PRO A 100 6.36 -0.32 16.36
CA PRO A 100 4.97 -0.29 15.95
C PRO A 100 4.09 -1.12 16.91
N ASP A 101 2.84 -0.72 17.04
CA ASP A 101 1.83 -1.54 17.71
C ASP A 101 1.39 -2.65 16.74
N ILE A 102 1.81 -3.87 17.04
CA ILE A 102 1.58 -5.05 16.19
C ILE A 102 0.73 -6.05 16.93
N ASP A 103 -0.34 -6.52 16.27
CA ASP A 103 -1.18 -7.60 16.81
C ASP A 103 -0.36 -8.84 17.15
N GLU A 104 -0.65 -9.46 18.30
CA GLU A 104 0.09 -10.65 18.81
C GLU A 104 0.06 -11.84 17.86
N SER A 105 -0.91 -11.91 16.96
CA SER A 105 -1.00 -12.95 15.93
C SER A 105 -0.01 -12.79 14.79
N VAL A 106 0.60 -11.61 14.65
CA VAL A 106 1.55 -11.29 13.58
C VAL A 106 2.94 -11.84 13.91
N LYS A 107 3.50 -12.63 13.02
CA LYS A 107 4.86 -13.16 13.15
C LYS A 107 5.90 -12.07 12.78
N LEU A 108 6.31 -11.28 13.77
CA LEU A 108 7.42 -10.33 13.60
C LEU A 108 8.75 -11.11 13.51
N VAL A 109 9.49 -10.96 12.39
CA VAL A 109 10.77 -11.64 12.17
C VAL A 109 11.97 -10.71 12.26
N GLY A 110 11.73 -9.42 12.30
CA GLY A 110 12.75 -8.40 12.52
C GLY A 110 12.13 -7.03 12.67
N GLU A 111 12.86 -6.16 13.37
CA GLU A 111 12.46 -4.80 13.65
C GLU A 111 13.66 -3.87 13.50
N VAL A 112 13.45 -2.76 12.79
CA VAL A 112 14.41 -1.67 12.67
C VAL A 112 13.72 -0.39 13.09
N THR A 113 14.11 0.18 14.21
CA THR A 113 13.52 1.40 14.75
C THR A 113 14.45 2.58 14.56
N GLY A 114 13.94 3.71 14.06
CA GLY A 114 14.67 4.95 13.87
C GLY A 114 14.22 5.74 12.65
N ASP A 115 15.02 6.74 12.26
CA ASP A 115 14.70 7.55 11.08
C ASP A 115 14.62 6.69 9.81
N LEU A 116 13.45 6.66 9.18
CA LEU A 116 13.18 5.85 7.99
C LEU A 116 14.10 6.22 6.81
N SER A 117 14.41 7.50 6.62
CA SER A 117 15.32 7.94 5.56
C SER A 117 16.72 7.37 5.76
N ASN A 118 17.20 7.35 7.00
CA ASN A 118 18.49 6.75 7.35
C ASN A 118 18.47 5.23 7.14
N SER A 119 17.42 4.56 7.59
CA SER A 119 17.29 3.12 7.44
C SER A 119 17.29 2.70 5.97
N LEU A 120 16.48 3.35 5.13
CA LEU A 120 16.43 3.08 3.69
C LEU A 120 17.73 3.44 2.98
N SER A 121 18.38 4.56 3.35
CA SER A 121 19.68 4.93 2.78
C SER A 121 20.75 3.87 3.03
N ARG A 122 20.75 3.27 4.22
CA ARG A 122 21.68 2.18 4.57
C ARG A 122 21.35 0.89 3.78
N LEU A 123 20.06 0.55 3.64
CA LEU A 123 19.66 -0.61 2.84
C LEU A 123 20.00 -0.45 1.37
N LEU A 124 19.92 0.77 0.86
CA LEU A 124 20.27 1.08 -0.54
C LEU A 124 21.76 0.94 -0.88
N ILE A 125 22.66 0.81 0.10
CA ILE A 125 24.09 0.54 -0.13
C ILE A 125 24.31 -0.89 -0.62
N TYR A 126 23.50 -1.86 -0.14
CA TYR A 126 23.63 -3.27 -0.49
C TYR A 126 23.16 -3.54 -1.93
N PRO A 127 23.64 -4.61 -2.57
CA PRO A 127 23.11 -5.04 -3.87
C PRO A 127 21.59 -5.22 -3.85
N ALA A 128 20.95 -5.07 -5.01
CA ALA A 128 19.53 -5.35 -5.15
C ALA A 128 19.24 -6.81 -4.77
N ALA A 129 18.15 -7.01 -4.03
CA ALA A 129 17.64 -8.35 -3.76
C ALA A 129 16.91 -8.89 -5.01
N GLU A 130 17.19 -10.14 -5.36
CA GLU A 130 16.39 -10.83 -6.37
C GLU A 130 15.11 -11.34 -5.75
N ASN A 131 14.01 -11.29 -6.51
CA ASN A 131 12.75 -11.89 -6.13
C ASN A 131 12.03 -12.52 -7.33
N ASN A 132 10.99 -13.30 -7.06
CA ASN A 132 10.29 -14.11 -8.06
C ASN A 132 8.93 -13.51 -8.47
N TRP A 133 8.67 -12.24 -8.18
CA TRP A 133 7.48 -11.58 -8.69
C TRP A 133 7.59 -11.36 -10.20
N THR A 134 6.50 -11.62 -10.90
CA THR A 134 6.38 -11.31 -12.31
C THR A 134 5.43 -10.17 -12.53
N GLN A 135 5.66 -9.33 -13.54
CA GLN A 135 4.73 -8.26 -13.89
C GLN A 135 3.33 -8.81 -14.21
N SER A 136 3.25 -9.99 -14.82
CA SER A 136 1.98 -10.65 -15.16
C SER A 136 1.13 -10.98 -13.91
N GLU A 137 1.75 -11.33 -12.78
CA GLU A 137 1.03 -11.57 -11.52
C GLU A 137 0.42 -10.29 -10.98
N LEU A 138 1.18 -9.17 -11.00
CA LEU A 138 0.68 -7.86 -10.59
C LEU A 138 -0.43 -7.36 -11.52
N ASP A 139 -0.23 -7.44 -12.83
CA ASP A 139 -1.21 -7.02 -13.83
C ASP A 139 -2.52 -7.79 -13.67
N THR A 140 -2.42 -9.10 -13.46
CA THR A 140 -3.59 -9.97 -13.21
C THR A 140 -4.32 -9.55 -11.93
N HIS A 141 -3.58 -9.35 -10.84
CA HIS A 141 -4.16 -8.89 -9.59
C HIS A 141 -4.85 -7.53 -9.77
N ASN A 142 -4.16 -6.54 -10.32
CA ASN A 142 -4.66 -5.18 -10.51
C ASN A 142 -5.88 -5.14 -11.42
N LYS A 143 -5.89 -5.93 -12.51
CA LYS A 143 -7.05 -6.06 -13.39
C LYS A 143 -8.25 -6.60 -12.62
N ASN A 144 -8.11 -7.74 -11.95
CA ASN A 144 -9.19 -8.38 -11.22
C ASN A 144 -9.72 -7.50 -10.08
N TYR A 145 -8.81 -6.80 -9.37
CA TYR A 145 -9.17 -5.88 -8.30
C TYR A 145 -9.96 -4.68 -8.82
N ASN A 146 -9.52 -4.07 -9.91
CA ASN A 146 -10.21 -2.94 -10.54
C ASN A 146 -11.59 -3.34 -11.09
N GLU A 147 -11.71 -4.52 -11.71
CA GLU A 147 -13.00 -5.06 -12.16
C GLU A 147 -13.95 -5.31 -10.98
N ALA A 148 -13.44 -5.85 -9.88
CA ALA A 148 -14.23 -6.08 -8.68
C ALA A 148 -14.70 -4.79 -8.00
N LEU A 149 -13.89 -3.71 -8.04
CA LEU A 149 -14.27 -2.40 -7.55
C LEU A 149 -15.30 -1.70 -8.45
N ARG A 150 -15.35 -2.06 -9.74
CA ARG A 150 -16.19 -1.44 -10.77
C ARG A 150 -17.05 -2.48 -11.51
N PRO A 151 -17.98 -3.16 -10.81
CA PRO A 151 -18.81 -4.17 -11.46
C PRO A 151 -19.66 -3.54 -12.58
N SER A 152 -19.82 -4.29 -13.67
CA SER A 152 -20.62 -3.83 -14.82
C SER A 152 -22.07 -3.59 -14.41
N THR A 153 -22.59 -2.39 -14.69
CA THR A 153 -23.99 -2.02 -14.42
C THR A 153 -24.38 -0.80 -15.24
N GLU A 154 -25.65 -0.71 -15.64
CA GLU A 154 -26.21 0.48 -16.31
C GLU A 154 -26.55 1.58 -15.30
N ALA A 155 -26.81 1.24 -14.03
CA ALA A 155 -27.17 2.18 -12.99
C ALA A 155 -26.03 3.18 -12.71
N PHE A 156 -26.37 4.40 -12.34
CA PHE A 156 -25.40 5.34 -11.76
C PHE A 156 -25.11 4.91 -10.31
N THR A 157 -23.84 4.66 -10.03
CA THR A 157 -23.39 4.06 -8.77
C THR A 157 -22.31 4.92 -8.11
N PRO A 158 -22.04 4.74 -6.79
CA PRO A 158 -20.98 5.46 -6.12
C PRO A 158 -19.63 5.34 -6.81
N PHE A 159 -19.24 4.17 -7.30
CA PHE A 159 -17.96 4.00 -7.99
C PHE A 159 -17.88 4.78 -9.32
N LYS A 160 -18.98 4.92 -10.06
CA LYS A 160 -19.02 5.78 -11.26
C LYS A 160 -18.86 7.27 -10.89
N ALA A 161 -19.48 7.70 -9.78
CA ALA A 161 -19.32 9.05 -9.29
C ALA A 161 -17.86 9.34 -8.89
N ILE A 162 -17.20 8.43 -8.19
CA ILE A 162 -15.80 8.54 -7.81
C ILE A 162 -14.90 8.67 -9.05
N ASP A 163 -15.11 7.84 -10.07
CA ASP A 163 -14.33 7.90 -11.32
C ASP A 163 -14.52 9.24 -12.07
N ILE A 164 -15.76 9.77 -12.08
CA ILE A 164 -16.04 11.07 -12.68
C ILE A 164 -15.29 12.18 -11.92
N VAL A 165 -15.38 12.18 -10.59
CA VAL A 165 -14.68 13.17 -9.76
C VAL A 165 -13.17 13.08 -9.99
N ARG A 166 -12.58 11.88 -10.01
CA ARG A 166 -11.14 11.70 -10.29
C ARG A 166 -10.75 12.24 -11.66
N LYS A 167 -11.61 12.07 -12.65
CA LYS A 167 -11.34 12.51 -14.03
C LYS A 167 -11.34 14.03 -14.17
N VAL A 168 -12.19 14.73 -13.42
CA VAL A 168 -12.31 16.21 -13.52
C VAL A 168 -11.44 16.95 -12.50
N LEU A 169 -11.09 16.32 -11.39
CA LEU A 169 -10.20 16.90 -10.40
C LEU A 169 -8.76 16.94 -10.94
N PRO A 170 -8.01 18.05 -10.83
CA PRO A 170 -6.60 18.12 -11.16
C PRO A 170 -5.78 17.04 -10.42
N LYS A 171 -4.57 16.73 -10.91
CA LYS A 171 -3.72 15.72 -10.27
C LYS A 171 -3.37 16.07 -8.82
N ASP A 172 -3.10 17.35 -8.56
CA ASP A 172 -2.82 17.95 -7.26
C ASP A 172 -4.08 18.36 -6.49
N GLY A 173 -5.27 18.08 -7.05
CA GLY A 173 -6.54 18.37 -6.42
C GLY A 173 -6.79 17.48 -5.19
N ILE A 174 -7.15 18.09 -4.07
CA ILE A 174 -7.40 17.41 -2.79
C ILE A 174 -8.85 16.92 -2.74
N ILE A 175 -9.03 15.64 -2.41
CA ILE A 175 -10.33 15.09 -2.04
C ILE A 175 -10.36 14.86 -0.53
N THR A 176 -11.45 15.28 0.09
CA THR A 176 -11.76 14.95 1.50
C THR A 176 -13.12 14.26 1.54
N TYR A 177 -13.29 13.32 2.46
CA TYR A 177 -14.53 12.59 2.62
C TYR A 177 -14.78 12.24 4.09
N ASP A 178 -16.05 12.17 4.45
CA ASP A 178 -16.47 11.83 5.80
C ASP A 178 -16.73 10.33 5.95
N VAL A 179 -16.93 9.87 7.18
CA VAL A 179 -17.14 8.46 7.54
C VAL A 179 -18.41 7.90 6.89
N GLY A 180 -18.30 6.68 6.36
CA GLY A 180 -19.42 5.94 5.78
C GLY A 180 -18.95 4.83 4.85
N ALA A 181 -19.86 4.02 4.34
CA ALA A 181 -19.53 2.91 3.43
C ALA A 181 -18.79 3.36 2.16
N HIS A 182 -19.01 4.59 1.71
CA HIS A 182 -18.32 5.17 0.56
C HIS A 182 -16.84 5.44 0.83
N THR A 183 -16.42 5.65 2.08
CA THR A 183 -15.02 5.82 2.49
C THR A 183 -14.16 4.67 2.00
N HIS A 184 -14.60 3.44 2.25
CA HIS A 184 -13.87 2.24 1.85
C HIS A 184 -13.77 2.11 0.32
N GLN A 185 -14.83 2.52 -0.39
CA GLN A 185 -14.82 2.52 -1.85
C GLN A 185 -13.85 3.59 -2.39
N ILE A 186 -13.88 4.81 -1.85
CA ILE A 186 -12.97 5.90 -2.24
C ILE A 186 -11.53 5.49 -1.96
N ALA A 187 -11.20 5.08 -0.73
CA ALA A 187 -9.85 4.71 -0.35
C ALA A 187 -9.26 3.59 -1.23
N SER A 188 -10.09 2.61 -1.64
CA SER A 188 -9.67 1.51 -2.50
C SER A 188 -9.57 1.87 -3.98
N GLN A 189 -10.45 2.75 -4.47
CA GLN A 189 -10.62 3.05 -5.90
C GLN A 189 -9.86 4.29 -6.36
N TRP A 190 -9.70 5.27 -5.47
CA TRP A 190 -9.03 6.53 -5.77
C TRP A 190 -7.53 6.32 -5.94
N ILE A 191 -7.02 6.61 -7.11
CA ILE A 191 -5.58 6.58 -7.39
C ILE A 191 -4.98 7.91 -6.99
N ALA A 192 -4.08 7.90 -6.02
CA ALA A 192 -3.35 9.05 -5.55
C ALA A 192 -1.98 9.13 -6.23
N PRO A 193 -1.73 10.15 -7.09
CA PRO A 193 -0.46 10.29 -7.78
C PRO A 193 0.66 10.90 -6.91
N GLU A 194 0.28 11.53 -5.82
CA GLU A 194 1.19 12.19 -4.87
C GLU A 194 0.61 12.21 -3.45
N PRO A 195 1.44 12.43 -2.42
CA PRO A 195 0.98 12.49 -1.04
C PRO A 195 -0.03 13.62 -0.80
N LYS A 196 -0.92 13.42 0.19
CA LYS A 196 -1.88 14.42 0.69
C LYS A 196 -2.95 14.87 -0.31
N VAL A 197 -3.19 14.12 -1.38
CA VAL A 197 -4.31 14.39 -2.30
C VAL A 197 -5.57 13.59 -1.97
N CYS A 198 -5.52 12.71 -0.96
CA CYS A 198 -6.65 11.89 -0.51
C CYS A 198 -6.68 11.83 1.02
N HIS A 199 -7.75 12.34 1.66
CA HIS A 199 -7.93 12.44 3.11
C HIS A 199 -9.36 12.11 3.54
#